data_54c178c6cf58e8667f50e4714bb87868
#
_entry.id   54c178c6cf58e8667f50e4714bb87868
#
_cell.length_a   1.000
_cell.length_b   1.000
_cell.length_c   1.000
_cell.angle_alpha   90.00
_cell.angle_beta   90.00
_cell.angle_gamma   90.00
#
_symmetry.space_group_name_H-M   'P 1'
#
loop_
_entity.id
_entity.type
_entity.pdbx_description
1 polymer ?
#
loop_
_entity_poly.entity_id
_entity_poly.type
_entity_poly.pdbx_seq_one_letter_code
_entity_poly.pdbx_strand_id
1 'polypeptide(L)'
;MAAGDTTQSGNFTFTKTSIEGVIVVDVKAYGDDRGYFMETYKKPDFVAGGIDVDFVQDNQSSSTKGVLRGLHFQINHPQSKLVRVVSGEVFDVAVDLREGSPTYGKWEGVILSAENKRQFFIPRGFAHGFLVLSDTAEFCYKCDDVYHPNDEGGLMWNDPAIGIKWPAMQGDAEFDESKVLLSDKDKVHPAFRK
;
A
#
# COMPACT_ATOMS: atom_id res chain seq x y z
N MET A 1 8.05 20.03 -4.05
CA MET A 1 7.28 19.66 -5.25
C MET A 1 5.84 19.43 -4.81
N ALA A 2 4.87 19.86 -5.60
CA ALA A 2 3.45 19.75 -5.23
C ALA A 2 2.91 18.33 -5.38
N ALA A 3 1.74 18.05 -4.75
CA ALA A 3 0.98 16.82 -5.00
C ALA A 3 0.65 16.72 -6.50
N GLY A 4 0.80 15.52 -7.08
CA GLY A 4 0.61 15.30 -8.52
C GLY A 4 1.84 15.53 -9.38
N ASP A 5 2.97 16.04 -8.83
CA ASP A 5 4.23 16.14 -9.58
C ASP A 5 4.71 14.73 -9.97
N THR A 6 5.07 14.57 -11.24
CA THR A 6 5.54 13.30 -11.79
C THR A 6 7.01 13.37 -12.18
N THR A 7 7.72 12.26 -11.94
CA THR A 7 9.07 12.01 -12.45
C THR A 7 9.06 10.74 -13.28
N GLN A 8 9.64 10.80 -14.48
CA GLN A 8 9.78 9.59 -15.32
C GLN A 8 11.26 9.15 -15.32
N SER A 9 11.49 7.86 -15.06
CA SER A 9 12.81 7.24 -15.18
C SER A 9 12.66 5.81 -15.68
N GLY A 10 13.34 5.48 -16.76
CA GLY A 10 13.26 4.19 -17.41
C GLY A 10 11.81 3.81 -17.78
N ASN A 11 11.35 2.69 -17.27
CA ASN A 11 10.01 2.15 -17.50
C ASN A 11 8.98 2.55 -16.41
N PHE A 12 9.31 3.55 -15.58
CA PHE A 12 8.51 3.94 -14.42
C PHE A 12 8.11 5.41 -14.48
N THR A 13 6.88 5.69 -14.06
CA THR A 13 6.38 7.04 -13.78
C THR A 13 6.05 7.14 -12.30
N PHE A 14 6.75 8.01 -11.58
CA PHE A 14 6.61 8.23 -10.14
C PHE A 14 5.75 9.46 -9.92
N THR A 15 4.60 9.31 -9.28
CA THR A 15 3.67 10.39 -8.98
C THR A 15 3.61 10.62 -7.47
N LYS A 16 3.94 11.83 -7.03
CA LYS A 16 3.84 12.22 -5.62
C LYS A 16 2.39 12.42 -5.23
N THR A 17 2.02 11.88 -4.08
CA THR A 17 0.69 12.07 -3.51
C THR A 17 0.60 13.38 -2.71
N SER A 18 -0.54 13.61 -2.05
CA SER A 18 -0.73 14.74 -1.14
C SER A 18 0.07 14.61 0.16
N ILE A 19 0.55 13.40 0.48
CA ILE A 19 1.33 13.10 1.68
C ILE A 19 2.80 12.91 1.29
N GLU A 20 3.67 13.72 1.88
CA GLU A 20 5.10 13.70 1.57
C GLU A 20 5.72 12.31 1.77
N GLY A 21 6.45 11.86 0.76
CA GLY A 21 7.17 10.58 0.75
C GLY A 21 6.33 9.42 0.20
N VAL A 22 5.01 9.53 0.16
CA VAL A 22 4.12 8.52 -0.44
C VAL A 22 4.08 8.71 -1.96
N ILE A 23 4.39 7.65 -2.71
CA ILE A 23 4.56 7.72 -4.17
C ILE A 23 3.77 6.59 -4.84
N VAL A 24 2.99 6.96 -5.84
CA VAL A 24 2.37 6.02 -6.78
C VAL A 24 3.35 5.78 -7.93
N VAL A 25 3.58 4.50 -8.29
CA VAL A 25 4.48 4.13 -9.38
C VAL A 25 3.70 3.41 -10.46
N ASP A 26 3.53 4.05 -11.60
CA ASP A 26 2.97 3.42 -12.80
C ASP A 26 4.10 2.76 -13.60
N VAL A 27 3.88 1.51 -14.03
CA VAL A 27 4.89 0.67 -14.66
C VAL A 27 4.55 0.43 -16.11
N LYS A 28 5.52 0.64 -17.01
CA LYS A 28 5.35 0.33 -18.42
C LYS A 28 5.47 -1.17 -18.65
N ALA A 29 4.39 -1.78 -19.14
CA ALA A 29 4.39 -3.15 -19.62
C ALA A 29 4.45 -3.19 -21.15
N TYR A 30 5.21 -4.15 -21.68
CA TYR A 30 5.36 -4.40 -23.11
C TYR A 30 4.61 -5.69 -23.43
N GLY A 31 3.51 -5.59 -24.18
CA GLY A 31 2.64 -6.71 -24.55
C GLY A 31 2.76 -7.11 -26.01
N ASP A 32 2.58 -8.40 -26.29
CA ASP A 32 2.40 -9.00 -27.61
C ASP A 32 1.43 -10.21 -27.52
N ASP A 33 1.24 -10.96 -28.60
CA ASP A 33 0.33 -12.12 -28.64
C ASP A 33 0.68 -13.24 -27.64
N ARG A 34 1.87 -13.23 -27.04
CA ARG A 34 2.32 -14.20 -26.02
C ARG A 34 2.02 -13.75 -24.60
N GLY A 35 1.65 -12.47 -24.39
CA GLY A 35 1.46 -11.87 -23.06
C GLY A 35 2.23 -10.57 -22.90
N TYR A 36 2.82 -10.33 -21.73
CA TYR A 36 3.56 -9.10 -21.49
C TYR A 36 4.86 -9.33 -20.71
N PHE A 37 5.78 -8.40 -20.86
CA PHE A 37 6.98 -8.26 -20.03
C PHE A 37 6.99 -6.88 -19.38
N MET A 38 7.42 -6.79 -18.12
CA MET A 38 7.67 -5.51 -17.43
C MET A 38 8.81 -5.65 -16.44
N GLU A 39 9.57 -4.58 -16.26
CA GLU A 39 10.44 -4.43 -15.09
C GLU A 39 9.55 -4.04 -13.90
N THR A 40 9.70 -4.71 -12.75
CA THR A 40 8.94 -4.38 -11.54
C THR A 40 9.72 -3.54 -10.55
N TYR A 41 11.04 -3.52 -10.67
CA TYR A 41 11.93 -2.73 -9.83
C TYR A 41 13.31 -2.60 -10.51
N LYS A 42 13.89 -1.40 -10.42
CA LYS A 42 15.26 -1.14 -10.84
C LYS A 42 15.83 0.00 -9.98
N LYS A 43 16.77 -0.33 -9.10
CA LYS A 43 17.30 0.60 -8.08
C LYS A 43 17.64 2.00 -8.62
N PRO A 44 18.43 2.16 -9.72
CA PRO A 44 18.77 3.50 -10.22
C PRO A 44 17.56 4.33 -10.62
N ASP A 45 16.53 3.72 -11.24
CA ASP A 45 15.33 4.43 -11.66
C ASP A 45 14.45 4.81 -10.45
N PHE A 46 14.40 3.96 -9.42
CA PHE A 46 13.69 4.26 -8.19
C PHE A 46 14.36 5.39 -7.40
N VAL A 47 15.68 5.42 -7.33
CA VAL A 47 16.44 6.55 -6.75
C VAL A 47 16.14 7.85 -7.49
N ALA A 48 16.16 7.84 -8.83
CA ALA A 48 15.81 9.00 -9.64
C ALA A 48 14.34 9.44 -9.44
N GLY A 49 13.44 8.49 -9.16
CA GLY A 49 12.03 8.71 -8.84
C GLY A 49 11.77 9.20 -7.40
N GLY A 50 12.81 9.29 -6.56
CA GLY A 50 12.71 9.75 -5.17
C GLY A 50 12.54 8.62 -4.14
N ILE A 51 12.75 7.36 -4.53
CA ILE A 51 12.71 6.18 -3.65
C ILE A 51 14.14 5.64 -3.49
N ASP A 52 14.87 6.20 -2.54
CA ASP A 52 16.26 5.79 -2.24
C ASP A 52 16.31 4.93 -0.97
N VAL A 53 15.84 3.70 -1.09
CA VAL A 53 15.88 2.69 -0.04
C VAL A 53 16.46 1.37 -0.57
N ASP A 54 17.04 0.56 0.30
CA ASP A 54 17.51 -0.79 -0.03
C ASP A 54 16.48 -1.81 0.46
N PHE A 55 15.80 -2.48 -0.48
CA PHE A 55 14.86 -3.52 -0.12
C PHE A 55 15.59 -4.83 0.20
N VAL A 56 15.30 -5.39 1.37
CA VAL A 56 16.00 -6.56 1.94
C VAL A 56 15.09 -7.77 2.19
N GLN A 57 13.77 -7.59 2.07
CA GLN A 57 12.78 -8.65 2.25
C GLN A 57 11.68 -8.54 1.20
N ASP A 58 11.27 -9.69 0.65
CA ASP A 58 10.13 -9.83 -0.27
C ASP A 58 9.07 -10.74 0.36
N ASN A 59 7.79 -10.34 0.23
CA ASN A 59 6.67 -11.09 0.77
C ASN A 59 5.58 -11.24 -0.29
N GLN A 60 4.81 -12.33 -0.19
CA GLN A 60 3.61 -12.56 -0.98
C GLN A 60 2.50 -13.12 -0.11
N SER A 61 1.28 -12.68 -0.35
CA SER A 61 0.08 -13.22 0.30
C SER A 61 -1.03 -13.39 -0.72
N SER A 62 -1.90 -14.39 -0.49
CA SER A 62 -3.15 -14.59 -1.21
C SER A 62 -4.33 -14.40 -0.26
N SER A 63 -5.40 -13.76 -0.73
CA SER A 63 -6.57 -13.44 0.09
C SER A 63 -7.82 -13.40 -0.76
N THR A 64 -8.96 -13.77 -0.15
CA THR A 64 -10.28 -13.73 -0.79
C THR A 64 -10.94 -12.36 -0.63
N LYS A 65 -12.00 -12.10 -1.42
CA LYS A 65 -12.82 -10.88 -1.34
C LYS A 65 -13.23 -10.54 0.09
N GLY A 66 -13.16 -9.28 0.44
CA GLY A 66 -13.52 -8.77 1.76
C GLY A 66 -12.43 -8.91 2.82
N VAL A 67 -11.36 -9.68 2.57
CA VAL A 67 -10.23 -9.71 3.51
C VAL A 67 -9.60 -8.33 3.58
N LEU A 68 -9.53 -7.79 4.79
CA LEU A 68 -8.77 -6.60 5.12
C LEU A 68 -7.62 -6.99 6.03
N ARG A 69 -6.41 -6.59 5.65
CA ARG A 69 -5.19 -6.76 6.45
C ARG A 69 -4.68 -5.40 6.84
N GLY A 70 -4.57 -5.14 8.13
CA GLY A 70 -4.06 -3.85 8.61
C GLY A 70 -4.94 -3.21 9.70
N LEU A 71 -4.62 -1.99 10.07
CA LEU A 71 -3.47 -1.21 9.60
C LEU A 71 -2.25 -1.55 10.45
N HIS A 72 -1.14 -1.95 9.83
CA HIS A 72 0.03 -2.47 10.52
C HIS A 72 1.26 -1.57 10.34
N PHE A 73 2.11 -1.54 11.35
CA PHE A 73 3.45 -0.93 11.31
C PHE A 73 4.38 -1.64 12.30
N GLN A 74 5.67 -1.39 12.22
CA GLN A 74 6.65 -1.77 13.25
C GLN A 74 7.08 -0.53 14.02
N ILE A 75 7.21 -0.66 15.35
CA ILE A 75 7.38 0.46 16.28
C ILE A 75 8.84 0.95 16.29
N ASN A 76 9.77 0.03 16.57
CA ASN A 76 11.20 0.33 16.72
C ASN A 76 12.00 0.07 15.44
N HIS A 77 11.49 -0.79 14.56
CA HIS A 77 12.09 -1.15 13.28
C HIS A 77 11.13 -0.86 12.13
N PRO A 78 10.75 0.43 11.93
CA PRO A 78 9.75 0.78 10.92
C PRO A 78 10.24 0.40 9.53
N GLN A 79 9.32 -0.11 8.70
CA GLN A 79 9.61 -0.55 7.35
C GLN A 79 9.01 0.41 6.32
N SER A 80 9.80 0.80 5.31
CA SER A 80 9.23 1.26 4.05
C SER A 80 8.77 0.07 3.23
N LYS A 81 7.69 0.23 2.47
CA LYS A 81 7.13 -0.84 1.66
C LYS A 81 6.91 -0.39 0.23
N LEU A 82 7.23 -1.26 -0.72
CA LEU A 82 6.84 -1.12 -2.13
C LEU A 82 5.89 -2.27 -2.45
N VAL A 83 4.62 -1.95 -2.64
CA VAL A 83 3.54 -2.92 -2.76
C VAL A 83 2.96 -2.97 -4.17
N ARG A 84 2.47 -4.14 -4.60
CA ARG A 84 1.79 -4.35 -5.88
C ARG A 84 0.88 -5.58 -5.83
N VAL A 85 -0.06 -5.63 -6.78
CA VAL A 85 -0.95 -6.78 -6.97
C VAL A 85 -0.56 -7.51 -8.25
N VAL A 86 -0.42 -8.84 -8.19
CA VAL A 86 -0.09 -9.68 -9.34
C VAL A 86 -1.29 -10.47 -9.88
N SER A 87 -2.34 -10.61 -9.06
CA SER A 87 -3.63 -11.19 -9.44
C SER A 87 -4.74 -10.49 -8.65
N GLY A 88 -5.86 -10.16 -9.28
CA GLY A 88 -6.99 -9.49 -8.66
C GLY A 88 -6.78 -8.00 -8.45
N GLU A 89 -7.50 -7.45 -7.46
CA GLU A 89 -7.56 -6.02 -7.16
C GLU A 89 -7.73 -5.77 -5.67
N VAL A 90 -7.03 -4.76 -5.16
CA VAL A 90 -7.18 -4.28 -3.78
C VAL A 90 -7.28 -2.75 -3.73
N PHE A 91 -7.86 -2.23 -2.66
CA PHE A 91 -7.68 -0.85 -2.24
C PHE A 91 -6.63 -0.81 -1.15
N ASP A 92 -5.51 -0.18 -1.42
CA ASP A 92 -4.34 -0.10 -0.55
C ASP A 92 -4.27 1.27 0.11
N VAL A 93 -3.96 1.32 1.42
CA VAL A 93 -4.02 2.54 2.24
C VAL A 93 -2.76 2.71 3.06
N ALA A 94 -2.21 3.92 3.04
CA ALA A 94 -1.14 4.38 3.91
C ALA A 94 -1.63 5.52 4.80
N VAL A 95 -1.42 5.44 6.12
CA VAL A 95 -1.77 6.47 7.11
C VAL A 95 -0.51 7.04 7.71
N ASP A 96 -0.33 8.36 7.64
CA ASP A 96 0.84 9.05 8.21
C ASP A 96 0.80 9.05 9.74
N LEU A 97 1.77 8.38 10.37
CA LEU A 97 1.95 8.33 11.82
C LEU A 97 3.22 9.05 12.29
N ARG A 98 3.87 9.82 11.43
CA ARG A 98 5.10 10.57 11.77
C ARG A 98 4.76 11.75 12.67
N GLU A 99 5.24 11.71 13.91
CA GLU A 99 5.08 12.80 14.87
C GLU A 99 5.60 14.12 14.30
N GLY A 100 4.83 15.19 14.44
CA GLY A 100 5.17 16.52 13.91
C GLY A 100 4.94 16.70 12.40
N SER A 101 4.51 15.67 11.68
CA SER A 101 4.12 15.80 10.27
C SER A 101 2.88 16.68 10.12
N PRO A 102 2.83 17.60 9.13
CA PRO A 102 1.63 18.37 8.82
C PRO A 102 0.47 17.49 8.33
N THR A 103 0.77 16.25 7.96
CA THR A 103 -0.21 15.25 7.51
C THR A 103 -0.41 14.11 8.52
N TYR A 104 0.01 14.29 9.79
CA TYR A 104 -0.23 13.31 10.84
C TYR A 104 -1.71 12.93 10.94
N GLY A 105 -2.00 11.63 10.88
CA GLY A 105 -3.35 11.08 10.87
C GLY A 105 -4.10 11.24 9.54
N LYS A 106 -3.47 11.78 8.49
CA LYS A 106 -4.03 11.76 7.13
C LYS A 106 -3.68 10.46 6.43
N TRP A 107 -4.47 10.10 5.44
CA TRP A 107 -4.28 8.88 4.68
C TRP A 107 -4.30 9.13 3.18
N GLU A 108 -3.64 8.26 2.45
CA GLU A 108 -3.67 8.16 0.99
C GLU A 108 -4.11 6.75 0.62
N GLY A 109 -4.97 6.61 -0.39
CA GLY A 109 -5.47 5.32 -0.82
C GLY A 109 -5.46 5.18 -2.33
N VAL A 110 -5.07 4.00 -2.82
CA VAL A 110 -4.97 3.71 -4.25
C VAL A 110 -5.53 2.34 -4.60
N ILE A 111 -6.10 2.22 -5.79
CA ILE A 111 -6.43 0.93 -6.37
C ILE A 111 -5.17 0.33 -6.99
N LEU A 112 -4.83 -0.87 -6.55
CA LEU A 112 -3.77 -1.70 -7.13
C LEU A 112 -4.39 -2.95 -7.73
N SER A 113 -4.03 -3.29 -8.97
CA SER A 113 -4.56 -4.47 -9.64
C SER A 113 -3.54 -5.10 -10.60
N ALA A 114 -3.76 -6.37 -10.92
CA ALA A 114 -3.02 -7.05 -11.98
C ALA A 114 -3.20 -6.36 -13.35
N GLU A 115 -4.30 -5.65 -13.55
CA GLU A 115 -4.60 -4.92 -14.79
C GLU A 115 -3.82 -3.61 -14.88
N ASN A 116 -3.91 -2.75 -13.85
CA ASN A 116 -3.24 -1.44 -13.86
C ASN A 116 -1.72 -1.53 -13.61
N LYS A 117 -1.23 -2.65 -13.06
CA LYS A 117 0.21 -2.91 -12.79
C LYS A 117 0.88 -1.85 -11.92
N ARG A 118 0.07 -1.04 -11.24
CA ARG A 118 0.51 0.04 -10.37
C ARG A 118 1.18 -0.51 -9.14
N GLN A 119 2.17 0.23 -8.64
CA GLN A 119 2.79 -0.02 -7.35
C GLN A 119 2.61 1.20 -6.45
N PHE A 120 2.69 0.99 -5.15
CA PHE A 120 2.55 2.03 -4.17
C PHE A 120 3.72 1.97 -3.19
N PHE A 121 4.45 3.09 -3.07
CA PHE A 121 5.53 3.22 -2.11
C PHE A 121 5.05 3.94 -0.87
N ILE A 122 5.26 3.31 0.27
CA ILE A 122 4.88 3.76 1.60
C ILE A 122 6.15 3.87 2.43
N PRO A 123 6.59 5.08 2.83
CA PRO A 123 7.82 5.26 3.60
C PRO A 123 7.66 4.78 5.05
N ARG A 124 8.78 4.77 5.80
CA ARG A 124 8.79 4.52 7.24
C ARG A 124 7.92 5.52 7.99
N GLY A 125 7.32 5.10 9.09
CA GLY A 125 6.47 5.94 9.93
C GLY A 125 5.00 6.01 9.48
N PHE A 126 4.59 5.05 8.65
CA PHE A 126 3.19 4.92 8.22
C PHE A 126 2.58 3.61 8.72
N ALA A 127 1.29 3.64 9.04
CA ALA A 127 0.48 2.43 9.12
C ALA A 127 -0.02 2.08 7.71
N HIS A 128 -0.05 0.78 7.40
CA HIS A 128 -0.38 0.25 6.09
C HIS A 128 -1.41 -0.87 6.18
N GLY A 129 -2.32 -0.90 5.23
CA GLY A 129 -3.30 -1.98 5.09
C GLY A 129 -3.98 -1.96 3.74
N PHE A 130 -4.70 -3.05 3.44
CA PHE A 130 -5.45 -3.14 2.19
C PHE A 130 -6.74 -3.94 2.35
N LEU A 131 -7.73 -3.64 1.51
CA LEU A 131 -8.99 -4.38 1.35
C LEU A 131 -9.00 -5.07 -0.01
N VAL A 132 -9.29 -6.36 -0.04
CA VAL A 132 -9.46 -7.14 -1.29
C VAL A 132 -10.83 -6.84 -1.90
N LEU A 133 -10.83 -6.35 -3.14
CA LEU A 133 -12.04 -5.94 -3.86
C LEU A 133 -12.54 -7.02 -4.81
N SER A 134 -11.64 -7.77 -5.46
CA SER A 134 -11.95 -8.88 -6.39
C SER A 134 -12.17 -10.20 -5.65
N ASP A 135 -12.62 -11.24 -6.33
CA ASP A 135 -12.89 -12.55 -5.71
C ASP A 135 -11.68 -13.12 -4.99
N THR A 136 -10.48 -12.89 -5.54
CA THR A 136 -9.19 -13.20 -4.90
C THR A 136 -8.18 -12.14 -5.28
N ALA A 137 -7.14 -11.92 -4.47
CA ALA A 137 -5.99 -11.11 -4.83
C ALA A 137 -4.69 -11.74 -4.34
N GLU A 138 -3.66 -11.67 -5.18
CA GLU A 138 -2.28 -11.95 -4.78
C GLU A 138 -1.50 -10.66 -4.67
N PHE A 139 -1.00 -10.41 -3.48
CA PHE A 139 -0.36 -9.17 -3.06
C PHE A 139 1.11 -9.41 -2.74
N CYS A 140 1.99 -8.68 -3.41
CA CYS A 140 3.45 -8.77 -3.25
C CYS A 140 3.99 -7.45 -2.72
N TYR A 141 4.96 -7.51 -1.81
CA TYR A 141 5.60 -6.30 -1.31
C TYR A 141 7.05 -6.51 -0.88
N LYS A 142 7.87 -5.50 -1.16
CA LYS A 142 9.25 -5.38 -0.70
C LYS A 142 9.30 -4.51 0.55
N CYS A 143 10.21 -4.84 1.48
CA CYS A 143 10.48 -4.06 2.68
C CYS A 143 11.97 -3.69 2.76
N ASP A 144 12.27 -2.51 3.29
CA ASP A 144 13.64 -2.01 3.54
C ASP A 144 14.21 -2.41 4.89
N ASP A 145 13.48 -3.18 5.67
CA ASP A 145 13.93 -3.83 6.89
C ASP A 145 13.25 -5.19 7.03
N VAL A 146 13.80 -6.08 7.86
CA VAL A 146 13.23 -7.40 8.08
C VAL A 146 12.04 -7.35 9.04
N TYR A 147 11.21 -8.38 8.98
CA TYR A 147 10.07 -8.49 9.88
C TYR A 147 10.51 -8.86 11.30
N HIS A 148 10.03 -8.09 12.28
CA HIS A 148 10.24 -8.29 13.71
C HIS A 148 8.92 -8.64 14.39
N PRO A 149 8.63 -9.94 14.69
CA PRO A 149 7.32 -10.38 15.19
C PRO A 149 6.87 -9.73 16.50
N ASN A 150 7.84 -9.31 17.34
CA ASN A 150 7.58 -8.69 18.66
C ASN A 150 7.54 -7.16 18.60
N ASP A 151 7.65 -6.56 17.41
CA ASP A 151 7.71 -5.11 17.19
C ASP A 151 6.47 -4.58 16.44
N GLU A 152 5.45 -5.41 16.29
CA GLU A 152 4.25 -5.01 15.58
C GLU A 152 3.38 -4.05 16.38
N GLY A 153 3.00 -2.96 15.71
CA GLY A 153 1.93 -2.06 16.08
C GLY A 153 0.77 -2.16 15.09
N GLY A 154 -0.38 -1.69 15.51
CA GLY A 154 -1.55 -1.63 14.64
C GLY A 154 -2.45 -0.46 15.00
N LEU A 155 -3.33 -0.12 14.06
CA LEU A 155 -4.32 0.93 14.17
C LEU A 155 -5.65 0.38 13.67
N MET A 156 -6.75 0.71 14.35
CA MET A 156 -8.10 0.28 13.95
C MET A 156 -8.42 0.77 12.53
N TRP A 157 -8.75 -0.16 11.65
CA TRP A 157 -8.96 0.07 10.22
C TRP A 157 -10.15 0.99 9.89
N ASN A 158 -11.19 1.00 10.74
CA ASN A 158 -12.39 1.82 10.60
C ASN A 158 -12.45 2.97 11.61
N ASP A 159 -11.29 3.41 12.13
CA ASP A 159 -11.22 4.51 13.09
C ASP A 159 -11.82 5.79 12.51
N PRO A 160 -12.86 6.37 13.16
CA PRO A 160 -13.53 7.58 12.65
C PRO A 160 -12.64 8.83 12.69
N ALA A 161 -11.59 8.87 13.52
CA ALA A 161 -10.66 9.99 13.57
C ALA A 161 -9.70 10.01 12.37
N ILE A 162 -9.41 8.84 11.79
CA ILE A 162 -8.69 8.69 10.50
C ILE A 162 -9.68 8.86 9.35
N GLY A 163 -10.84 8.19 9.41
CA GLY A 163 -11.95 8.36 8.47
C GLY A 163 -11.65 7.85 7.06
N ILE A 164 -10.93 6.71 6.94
CA ILE A 164 -10.67 6.06 5.64
C ILE A 164 -12.00 5.79 4.94
N LYS A 165 -12.04 6.13 3.65
CA LYS A 165 -13.21 5.86 2.78
C LYS A 165 -12.97 4.59 1.99
N TRP A 166 -13.29 3.46 2.59
CA TRP A 166 -13.19 2.16 1.95
C TRP A 166 -14.19 2.08 0.78
N PRO A 167 -13.76 1.64 -0.40
CA PRO A 167 -14.67 1.51 -1.56
C PRO A 167 -15.52 0.26 -1.47
N ALA A 168 -16.58 0.22 -2.27
CA ALA A 168 -17.35 -0.99 -2.50
C ALA A 168 -16.46 -2.10 -3.12
N MET A 169 -16.71 -3.35 -2.73
CA MET A 169 -16.10 -4.50 -3.38
C MET A 169 -16.77 -4.77 -4.74
N GLN A 170 -16.09 -5.46 -5.64
CA GLN A 170 -16.64 -5.80 -6.96
C GLN A 170 -17.98 -6.55 -6.85
N GLY A 171 -18.99 -6.01 -7.50
CA GLY A 171 -20.36 -6.53 -7.47
C GLY A 171 -21.26 -5.91 -6.41
N ASP A 172 -20.73 -5.12 -5.49
CA ASP A 172 -21.51 -4.39 -4.49
C ASP A 172 -21.81 -2.95 -4.97
N ALA A 173 -22.96 -2.40 -4.55
CA ALA A 173 -23.35 -1.03 -4.88
C ALA A 173 -22.62 0.00 -4.00
N GLU A 174 -22.31 -0.38 -2.74
CA GLU A 174 -21.63 0.45 -1.75
C GLU A 174 -20.77 -0.41 -0.82
N PHE A 175 -19.90 0.24 -0.06
CA PHE A 175 -19.09 -0.43 0.96
C PHE A 175 -19.97 -0.94 2.10
N ASP A 176 -19.84 -2.24 2.41
CA ASP A 176 -20.55 -2.91 3.49
C ASP A 176 -19.54 -3.47 4.50
N GLU A 177 -19.44 -2.82 5.66
CA GLU A 177 -18.53 -3.21 6.74
C GLU A 177 -18.78 -4.64 7.24
N SER A 178 -20.00 -5.13 7.17
CA SER A 178 -20.36 -6.50 7.63
C SER A 178 -19.73 -7.62 6.79
N LYS A 179 -19.28 -7.27 5.56
CA LYS A 179 -18.60 -8.19 4.65
C LYS A 179 -17.09 -8.22 4.81
N VAL A 180 -16.53 -7.35 5.69
CA VAL A 180 -15.09 -7.28 5.91
C VAL A 180 -14.63 -8.48 6.76
N LEU A 181 -13.61 -9.18 6.29
CA LEU A 181 -13.00 -10.33 6.93
C LEU A 181 -11.66 -9.93 7.57
N LEU A 182 -11.60 -10.01 8.88
CA LEU A 182 -10.43 -9.62 9.67
C LEU A 182 -9.82 -10.83 10.37
N SER A 183 -8.50 -10.82 10.55
CA SER A 183 -7.84 -11.68 11.53
C SER A 183 -8.23 -11.27 12.96
N ASP A 184 -8.07 -12.18 13.94
CA ASP A 184 -8.38 -11.85 15.33
C ASP A 184 -7.52 -10.70 15.87
N LYS A 185 -6.31 -10.55 15.37
CA LYS A 185 -5.40 -9.45 15.66
C LYS A 185 -5.94 -8.12 15.12
N ASP A 186 -6.42 -8.08 13.88
CA ASP A 186 -6.92 -6.86 13.24
C ASP A 186 -8.23 -6.35 13.85
N LYS A 187 -8.97 -7.20 14.55
CA LYS A 187 -10.21 -6.83 15.27
C LYS A 187 -9.97 -6.01 16.54
N VAL A 188 -8.76 -6.05 17.10
CA VAL A 188 -8.46 -5.52 18.45
C VAL A 188 -7.36 -4.45 18.46
N HIS A 189 -7.01 -3.92 17.29
CA HIS A 189 -6.06 -2.81 17.23
C HIS A 189 -6.57 -1.57 17.97
N PRO A 190 -5.68 -0.77 18.57
CA PRO A 190 -6.07 0.46 19.26
C PRO A 190 -6.63 1.51 18.27
N ALA A 191 -7.48 2.38 18.82
CA ALA A 191 -7.91 3.57 18.11
C ALA A 191 -6.75 4.57 17.97
N PHE A 192 -6.84 5.41 16.92
CA PHE A 192 -5.89 6.51 16.70
C PHE A 192 -5.97 7.53 17.84
N ARG A 193 -4.81 7.94 18.32
CA ARG A 193 -4.69 9.00 19.32
C ARG A 193 -3.95 10.19 18.69
N LYS A 194 -4.63 11.34 18.67
CA LYS A 194 -4.04 12.63 18.27
C LYS A 194 -3.04 13.08 19.30
#